data_2e31e5111e7ae261e1b8b8068ac8c9e2
#
_entry.id   2e31e5111e7ae261e1b8b8068ac8c9e2
#
_cell.length_a   1.000
_cell.length_b   1.000
_cell.length_c   1.000
_cell.angle_alpha   90.00
_cell.angle_beta   90.00
_cell.angle_gamma   90.00
#
_symmetry.space_group_name_H-M   'P 1'
#
loop_
_entity.id
_entity.type
_entity.pdbx_description
1 polymer ?
#
loop_
_entity_poly.entity_id
_entity_poly.type
_entity_poly.pdbx_seq_one_letter_code
_entity_poly.pdbx_strand_id
1 'polypeptide(L)'
;MKKLVLYFVIALFSMLNAFPLSANDNGERQQWMNEMRQYKHTYFAKELDLTREQQNKFFPLYEEMEAQIRQIDEDTRVMERRVAEAGDDAANIEYEKATEAMYDAKVKGASLEKDYMVKFKEILSPRQLFQLKAVERRFSREMMRQHHRIRSIRNAETR
;
A
#
# COMPACT_ATOMS: atom_id res chain seq x y z
N MET A 1 -23.88 8.95 -3.51
CA MET A 1 -22.86 8.01 -3.02
C MET A 1 -21.44 8.60 -3.01
N LYS A 2 -20.99 9.33 -4.03
CA LYS A 2 -19.64 9.99 -4.03
C LYS A 2 -19.46 11.05 -2.90
N LYS A 3 -20.53 11.71 -2.48
CA LYS A 3 -20.48 12.72 -1.40
C LYS A 3 -20.35 12.09 0.00
N LEU A 4 -20.92 10.91 0.23
CA LEU A 4 -20.83 10.21 1.52
C LEU A 4 -19.40 9.70 1.82
N VAL A 5 -18.70 9.22 0.81
CA VAL A 5 -17.27 8.82 0.92
C VAL A 5 -16.38 10.03 1.22
N LEU A 6 -16.69 11.18 0.62
CA LEU A 6 -15.98 12.43 0.87
C LEU A 6 -16.17 12.93 2.31
N TYR A 7 -17.37 12.83 2.86
CA TYR A 7 -17.64 13.22 4.25
C TYR A 7 -16.97 12.28 5.27
N PHE A 8 -16.86 10.99 4.95
CA PHE A 8 -16.19 10.03 5.83
C PHE A 8 -14.68 10.31 5.91
N VAL A 9 -14.05 10.65 4.81
CA VAL A 9 -12.62 11.00 4.75
C VAL A 9 -12.34 12.35 5.41
N ILE A 10 -13.25 13.32 5.28
CA ILE A 10 -13.13 14.65 5.90
C ILE A 10 -13.40 14.58 7.41
N ALA A 11 -14.34 13.75 7.87
CA ALA A 11 -14.63 13.55 9.29
C ALA A 11 -13.45 12.87 10.04
N LEU A 12 -12.78 11.92 9.39
CA LEU A 12 -11.55 11.29 9.90
C LEU A 12 -10.40 12.30 10.08
N PHE A 13 -10.35 13.32 9.22
CA PHE A 13 -9.28 14.32 9.25
C PHE A 13 -9.53 15.48 10.23
N SER A 14 -10.79 15.76 10.58
CA SER A 14 -11.14 16.83 11.53
C SER A 14 -10.77 16.48 12.97
N MET A 15 -10.60 15.20 13.30
CA MET A 15 -10.15 14.77 14.64
C MET A 15 -8.64 14.94 14.87
N LEU A 16 -7.85 15.18 13.82
CA LEU A 16 -6.38 15.32 13.95
C LEU A 16 -5.91 16.66 14.52
N ASN A 17 -6.78 17.67 14.64
CA ASN A 17 -6.35 19.02 15.04
C ASN A 17 -6.56 19.37 16.52
N ALA A 18 -6.90 18.41 17.37
CA ALA A 18 -7.24 18.70 18.79
C ALA A 18 -6.36 17.98 19.83
N PHE A 19 -5.23 17.37 19.46
CA PHE A 19 -4.40 16.68 20.46
C PHE A 19 -3.03 17.31 20.64
N PRO A 20 -2.58 17.52 21.91
CA PRO A 20 -1.23 18.00 22.18
C PRO A 20 -0.19 16.94 21.78
N LEU A 21 0.91 17.41 21.19
CA LEU A 21 2.09 16.61 20.85
C LEU A 21 2.63 15.95 22.12
N SER A 22 2.22 14.73 22.43
CA SER A 22 2.87 13.92 23.46
C SER A 22 2.64 12.43 23.25
N ALA A 23 3.70 11.74 22.91
CA ALA A 23 4.03 10.34 23.27
C ALA A 23 3.11 9.18 22.83
N ASN A 24 2.25 9.29 21.81
CA ASN A 24 1.48 8.12 21.33
C ASN A 24 1.48 7.92 19.80
N ASP A 25 2.57 8.29 19.14
CA ASP A 25 2.73 8.20 17.68
C ASP A 25 2.54 6.76 17.13
N ASN A 26 2.91 5.76 17.91
CA ASN A 26 2.74 4.35 17.51
C ASN A 26 1.28 3.89 17.50
N GLY A 27 0.46 4.36 18.44
CA GLY A 27 -0.96 4.00 18.52
C GLY A 27 -1.78 4.62 17.39
N GLU A 28 -1.58 5.91 17.14
CA GLU A 28 -2.25 6.64 16.05
C GLU A 28 -1.86 6.09 14.68
N ARG A 29 -0.59 5.79 14.49
CA ARG A 29 -0.08 5.16 13.26
C ARG A 29 -0.70 3.78 13.03
N GLN A 30 -0.81 2.97 14.07
CA GLN A 30 -1.42 1.64 13.98
C GLN A 30 -2.92 1.73 13.67
N GLN A 31 -3.63 2.66 14.31
CA GLN A 31 -5.04 2.90 14.03
C GLN A 31 -5.23 3.33 12.58
N TRP A 32 -4.47 4.30 12.10
CA TRP A 32 -4.52 4.75 10.71
C TRP A 32 -4.27 3.60 9.72
N MET A 33 -3.26 2.75 9.99
CA MET A 33 -2.96 1.59 9.15
C MET A 33 -4.14 0.61 9.09
N ASN A 34 -4.82 0.39 10.22
CA ASN A 34 -6.00 -0.47 10.28
C ASN A 34 -7.18 0.11 9.50
N GLU A 35 -7.43 1.41 9.63
CA GLU A 35 -8.48 2.12 8.88
C GLU A 35 -8.22 2.06 7.37
N MET A 36 -6.99 2.29 6.95
CA MET A 36 -6.60 2.17 5.53
C MET A 36 -6.77 0.76 4.99
N ARG A 37 -6.47 -0.27 5.80
CA ARG A 37 -6.71 -1.67 5.44
C ARG A 37 -8.19 -1.94 5.24
N GLN A 38 -9.04 -1.54 6.19
CA GLN A 38 -10.50 -1.69 6.09
C GLN A 38 -11.08 -0.97 4.88
N TYR A 39 -10.60 0.26 4.62
CA TYR A 39 -11.01 1.01 3.44
C TYR A 39 -10.65 0.26 2.15
N LYS A 40 -9.44 -0.27 2.07
CA LYS A 40 -8.97 -1.08 0.93
C LYS A 40 -9.84 -2.32 0.73
N HIS A 41 -10.15 -3.06 1.79
CA HIS A 41 -11.01 -4.24 1.73
C HIS A 41 -12.41 -3.89 1.22
N THR A 42 -13.01 -2.83 1.75
CA THR A 42 -14.32 -2.35 1.32
C THR A 42 -14.31 -1.94 -0.15
N TYR A 43 -13.27 -1.24 -0.58
CA TYR A 43 -13.11 -0.84 -1.98
C TYR A 43 -12.98 -2.04 -2.90
N PHE A 44 -12.11 -3.01 -2.58
CA PHE A 44 -11.90 -4.21 -3.39
C PHE A 44 -13.13 -5.09 -3.42
N ALA A 45 -13.78 -5.30 -2.28
CA ALA A 45 -15.01 -6.08 -2.19
C ALA A 45 -16.09 -5.52 -3.12
N LYS A 46 -16.23 -4.20 -3.17
CA LYS A 46 -17.19 -3.51 -4.02
C LYS A 46 -16.82 -3.57 -5.50
N GLU A 47 -15.55 -3.27 -5.83
CA GLU A 47 -15.11 -3.18 -7.23
C GLU A 47 -15.01 -4.54 -7.93
N LEU A 48 -14.78 -5.61 -7.15
CA LEU A 48 -14.72 -6.99 -7.64
C LEU A 48 -16.03 -7.75 -7.42
N ASP A 49 -17.04 -7.13 -6.79
CA ASP A 49 -18.30 -7.78 -6.41
C ASP A 49 -18.07 -9.10 -5.64
N LEU A 50 -17.24 -9.02 -4.57
CA LEU A 50 -16.90 -10.18 -3.78
C LEU A 50 -18.03 -10.56 -2.82
N THR A 51 -18.41 -11.84 -2.83
CA THR A 51 -19.29 -12.39 -1.79
C THR A 51 -18.60 -12.36 -0.42
N ARG A 52 -19.37 -12.48 0.67
CA ARG A 52 -18.81 -12.59 2.03
C ARG A 52 -17.85 -13.76 2.17
N GLU A 53 -18.18 -14.89 1.57
CA GLU A 53 -17.31 -16.08 1.61
C GLU A 53 -15.99 -15.81 0.89
N GLN A 54 -16.03 -15.18 -0.29
CA GLN A 54 -14.83 -14.80 -1.01
C GLN A 54 -13.98 -13.80 -0.21
N GLN A 55 -14.59 -12.79 0.40
CA GLN A 55 -13.88 -11.81 1.24
C GLN A 55 -13.12 -12.48 2.38
N ASN A 56 -13.76 -13.40 3.09
CA ASN A 56 -13.16 -14.10 4.23
C ASN A 56 -11.95 -14.97 3.84
N LYS A 57 -11.94 -15.50 2.62
CA LYS A 57 -10.84 -16.34 2.10
C LYS A 57 -9.77 -15.52 1.38
N PHE A 58 -10.17 -14.49 0.63
CA PHE A 58 -9.30 -13.72 -0.23
C PHE A 58 -8.42 -12.73 0.55
N PHE A 59 -9.01 -11.92 1.44
CA PHE A 59 -8.26 -10.86 2.10
C PHE A 59 -7.10 -11.34 2.96
N PRO A 60 -7.19 -12.43 3.76
CA PRO A 60 -6.04 -12.91 4.50
C PRO A 60 -4.86 -13.30 3.59
N LEU A 61 -5.13 -13.99 2.49
CA LEU A 61 -4.10 -14.36 1.51
C LEU A 61 -3.53 -13.15 0.77
N TYR A 62 -4.38 -12.17 0.46
CA TYR A 62 -3.96 -10.95 -0.20
C TYR A 62 -3.06 -10.11 0.71
N GLU A 63 -3.38 -9.99 1.99
CA GLU A 63 -2.55 -9.31 2.99
C GLU A 63 -1.22 -10.02 3.22
N GLU A 64 -1.22 -11.35 3.24
CA GLU A 64 -0.01 -12.16 3.34
C GLU A 64 0.92 -11.91 2.16
N MET A 65 0.39 -11.93 0.93
CA MET A 65 1.13 -11.59 -0.27
C MET A 65 1.74 -10.19 -0.19
N GLU A 66 0.94 -9.19 0.19
CA GLU A 66 1.43 -7.81 0.30
C GLU A 66 2.50 -7.64 1.39
N ALA A 67 2.39 -8.38 2.49
CA ALA A 67 3.39 -8.36 3.55
C ALA A 67 4.73 -8.91 3.06
N GLN A 68 4.71 -10.01 2.31
CA GLN A 68 5.93 -10.61 1.74
C GLN A 68 6.56 -9.70 0.67
N ILE A 69 5.75 -9.06 -0.19
CA ILE A 69 6.25 -8.09 -1.18
C ILE A 69 6.89 -6.89 -0.47
N ARG A 70 6.23 -6.34 0.57
CA ARG A 70 6.81 -5.24 1.35
C ARG A 70 8.14 -5.62 2.01
N GLN A 71 8.30 -6.85 2.46
CA GLN A 71 9.57 -7.31 3.04
C GLN A 71 10.69 -7.31 1.99
N ILE A 72 10.41 -7.83 0.78
CA ILE A 72 11.36 -7.82 -0.34
C ILE A 72 11.78 -6.38 -0.68
N ASP A 73 10.81 -5.47 -0.76
CA ASP A 73 11.07 -4.06 -1.06
C ASP A 73 11.86 -3.37 0.05
N GLU A 74 11.57 -3.66 1.33
CA GLU A 74 12.26 -3.03 2.45
C GLU A 74 13.71 -3.48 2.56
N ASP A 75 13.99 -4.77 2.37
CA ASP A 75 15.35 -5.30 2.34
C ASP A 75 16.19 -4.60 1.25
N THR A 76 15.59 -4.37 0.09
CA THR A 76 16.24 -3.66 -1.01
C THR A 76 16.47 -2.17 -0.69
N ARG A 77 15.46 -1.50 -0.11
CA ARG A 77 15.57 -0.08 0.31
C ARG A 77 16.65 0.16 1.36
N VAL A 78 16.87 -0.79 2.27
CA VAL A 78 17.94 -0.70 3.25
C VAL A 78 19.30 -0.67 2.54
N MET A 79 19.49 -1.53 1.54
CA MET A 79 20.71 -1.55 0.73
C MET A 79 20.88 -0.26 -0.09
N GLU A 80 19.83 0.16 -0.78
CA GLU A 80 19.81 1.40 -1.57
C GLU A 80 20.20 2.62 -0.71
N ARG A 81 19.60 2.74 0.47
CA ARG A 81 19.86 3.84 1.41
C ARG A 81 21.31 3.84 1.85
N ARG A 82 21.85 2.68 2.25
CA ARG A 82 23.23 2.55 2.67
C ARG A 82 24.20 3.01 1.59
N VAL A 83 24.01 2.59 0.34
CA VAL A 83 24.87 2.99 -0.78
C VAL A 83 24.70 4.48 -1.09
N ALA A 84 23.48 4.99 -1.05
CA ALA A 84 23.19 6.42 -1.28
C ALA A 84 23.81 7.31 -0.17
N GLU A 85 23.82 6.87 1.08
CA GLU A 85 24.42 7.61 2.21
C GLU A 85 25.96 7.60 2.14
N ALA A 86 26.55 6.55 1.62
CA ALA A 86 28.01 6.47 1.40
C ALA A 86 28.48 7.39 0.26
N GLY A 87 27.60 7.69 -0.71
CA GLY A 87 27.91 8.60 -1.81
C GLY A 87 29.24 8.25 -2.51
N ASP A 88 30.12 9.24 -2.68
CA ASP A 88 31.40 9.06 -3.37
C ASP A 88 32.36 8.09 -2.65
N ASP A 89 32.12 7.77 -1.37
CA ASP A 89 32.89 6.79 -0.59
C ASP A 89 32.47 5.34 -0.89
N ALA A 90 31.32 5.13 -1.55
CA ALA A 90 30.89 3.79 -1.93
C ALA A 90 31.73 3.23 -3.08
N ALA A 91 32.16 1.98 -2.94
CA ALA A 91 32.87 1.30 -4.01
C ALA A 91 31.93 0.98 -5.18
N ASN A 92 32.45 0.98 -6.42
CA ASN A 92 31.66 0.64 -7.62
C ASN A 92 30.90 -0.69 -7.49
N ILE A 93 31.51 -1.67 -6.85
CA ILE A 93 30.88 -2.98 -6.61
C ILE A 93 29.63 -2.88 -5.70
N GLU A 94 29.55 -1.87 -4.82
CA GLU A 94 28.38 -1.66 -3.96
C GLU A 94 27.22 -1.08 -4.77
N TYR A 95 27.48 -0.16 -5.69
CA TYR A 95 26.48 0.34 -6.65
C TYR A 95 25.97 -0.78 -7.55
N GLU A 96 26.86 -1.63 -8.09
CA GLU A 96 26.48 -2.78 -8.91
C GLU A 96 25.56 -3.73 -8.15
N LYS A 97 25.95 -4.15 -6.95
CA LYS A 97 25.14 -5.04 -6.10
C LYS A 97 23.80 -4.44 -5.70
N ALA A 98 23.75 -3.15 -5.38
CA ALA A 98 22.48 -2.48 -5.08
C ALA A 98 21.58 -2.46 -6.31
N THR A 99 22.13 -2.19 -7.50
CA THR A 99 21.39 -2.21 -8.75
C THR A 99 20.84 -3.61 -9.06
N GLU A 100 21.65 -4.65 -8.94
CA GLU A 100 21.21 -6.04 -9.12
C GLU A 100 20.08 -6.39 -8.14
N ALA A 101 20.24 -6.04 -6.84
CA ALA A 101 19.21 -6.29 -5.83
C ALA A 101 17.87 -5.61 -6.16
N MET A 102 17.89 -4.39 -6.72
CA MET A 102 16.68 -3.69 -7.17
C MET A 102 15.94 -4.43 -8.28
N TYR A 103 16.66 -5.03 -9.23
CA TYR A 103 16.04 -5.82 -10.30
C TYR A 103 15.57 -7.19 -9.79
N ASP A 104 16.36 -7.83 -8.94
CA ASP A 104 16.00 -9.10 -8.30
C ASP A 104 14.74 -8.97 -7.45
N ALA A 105 14.59 -7.89 -6.69
CA ALA A 105 13.38 -7.60 -5.93
C ALA A 105 12.13 -7.55 -6.81
N LYS A 106 12.22 -6.89 -7.98
CA LYS A 106 11.11 -6.85 -8.95
C LYS A 106 10.74 -8.24 -9.46
N VAL A 107 11.74 -9.05 -9.80
CA VAL A 107 11.53 -10.43 -10.28
C VAL A 107 10.90 -11.28 -9.17
N LYS A 108 11.44 -11.22 -7.95
CA LYS A 108 10.91 -11.95 -6.78
C LYS A 108 9.49 -11.53 -6.46
N GLY A 109 9.21 -10.22 -6.44
CA GLY A 109 7.86 -9.70 -6.21
C GLY A 109 6.86 -10.18 -7.26
N ALA A 110 7.23 -10.14 -8.55
CA ALA A 110 6.37 -10.62 -9.64
C ALA A 110 6.15 -12.14 -9.59
N SER A 111 7.18 -12.92 -9.21
CA SER A 111 7.05 -14.36 -9.01
C SER A 111 6.11 -14.67 -7.87
N LEU A 112 6.26 -13.98 -6.74
CA LEU A 112 5.39 -14.13 -5.58
C LEU A 112 3.92 -13.81 -5.93
N GLU A 113 3.66 -12.71 -6.63
CA GLU A 113 2.31 -12.38 -7.10
C GLU A 113 1.73 -13.49 -7.99
N LYS A 114 2.55 -14.10 -8.85
CA LYS A 114 2.13 -15.21 -9.70
C LYS A 114 1.77 -16.45 -8.88
N ASP A 115 2.52 -16.75 -7.83
CA ASP A 115 2.25 -17.88 -6.94
C ASP A 115 0.93 -17.67 -6.17
N TYR A 116 0.70 -16.46 -5.65
CA TYR A 116 -0.57 -16.12 -5.01
C TYR A 116 -1.75 -16.09 -5.99
N MET A 117 -1.52 -15.72 -7.26
CA MET A 117 -2.55 -15.83 -8.29
C MET A 117 -3.09 -17.26 -8.42
N VAL A 118 -2.25 -18.28 -8.23
CA VAL A 118 -2.71 -19.69 -8.23
C VAL A 118 -3.68 -19.94 -7.07
N LYS A 119 -3.35 -19.45 -5.86
CA LYS A 119 -4.24 -19.54 -4.68
C LYS A 119 -5.55 -18.76 -4.89
N PHE A 120 -5.47 -17.57 -5.50
CA PHE A 120 -6.64 -16.74 -5.79
C PHE A 120 -7.62 -17.37 -6.79
N LYS A 121 -7.14 -18.20 -7.72
CA LYS A 121 -8.01 -18.96 -8.65
C LYS A 121 -9.00 -19.87 -7.96
N GLU A 122 -8.69 -20.37 -6.77
CA GLU A 122 -9.57 -21.22 -5.99
C GLU A 122 -10.69 -20.43 -5.28
N ILE A 123 -10.57 -19.08 -5.25
CA ILE A 123 -11.48 -18.21 -4.51
C ILE A 123 -12.26 -17.28 -5.45
N LEU A 124 -11.55 -16.73 -6.44
CA LEU A 124 -12.06 -15.72 -7.35
C LEU A 124 -12.46 -16.35 -8.70
N SER A 125 -13.55 -15.84 -9.27
CA SER A 125 -13.88 -16.17 -10.66
C SER A 125 -12.80 -15.65 -11.63
N PRO A 126 -12.67 -16.21 -12.83
CA PRO A 126 -11.73 -15.72 -13.84
C PRO A 126 -11.90 -14.23 -14.15
N ARG A 127 -13.12 -13.72 -14.12
CA ARG A 127 -13.43 -12.30 -14.34
C ARG A 127 -12.90 -11.44 -13.19
N GLN A 128 -13.14 -11.83 -11.94
CA GLN A 128 -12.66 -11.12 -10.75
C GLN A 128 -11.13 -11.10 -10.71
N LEU A 129 -10.49 -12.24 -11.00
CA LEU A 129 -9.05 -12.36 -11.05
C LEU A 129 -8.43 -11.45 -12.13
N PHE A 130 -9.02 -11.41 -13.32
CA PHE A 130 -8.59 -10.52 -14.39
C PHE A 130 -8.74 -9.03 -14.00
N GLN A 131 -9.82 -8.69 -13.28
CA GLN A 131 -10.08 -7.33 -12.85
C GLN A 131 -9.19 -6.88 -11.68
N LEU A 132 -8.64 -7.80 -10.88
CA LEU A 132 -7.89 -7.52 -9.66
C LEU A 132 -6.78 -6.48 -9.89
N LYS A 133 -5.93 -6.68 -10.90
CA LYS A 133 -4.83 -5.72 -11.20
C LYS A 133 -5.33 -4.34 -11.64
N ALA A 134 -6.48 -4.26 -12.28
CA ALA A 134 -7.09 -2.98 -12.62
C ALA A 134 -7.65 -2.28 -11.39
N VAL A 135 -8.22 -3.03 -10.45
CA VAL A 135 -8.73 -2.52 -9.17
C VAL A 135 -7.57 -2.00 -8.31
N GLU A 136 -6.48 -2.75 -8.18
CA GLU A 136 -5.26 -2.32 -7.48
C GLU A 136 -4.73 -0.99 -8.03
N ARG A 137 -4.58 -0.89 -9.35
CA ARG A 137 -4.11 0.35 -9.98
C ARG A 137 -5.06 1.53 -9.78
N ARG A 138 -6.39 1.30 -9.80
CA ARG A 138 -7.36 2.36 -9.52
C ARG A 138 -7.30 2.82 -8.08
N PHE A 139 -7.20 1.89 -7.14
CA PHE A 139 -7.04 2.18 -5.73
C PHE A 139 -5.78 3.01 -5.46
N SER A 140 -4.63 2.58 -5.97
CA SER A 140 -3.36 3.31 -5.81
C SER A 140 -3.44 4.73 -6.36
N ARG A 141 -4.02 4.92 -7.57
CA ARG A 141 -4.21 6.27 -8.13
C ARG A 141 -5.14 7.14 -7.30
N GLU A 142 -6.19 6.56 -6.72
CA GLU A 142 -7.09 7.29 -5.85
C GLU A 142 -6.38 7.75 -4.56
N MET A 143 -5.61 6.87 -3.95
CA MET A 143 -4.81 7.21 -2.76
C MET A 143 -3.79 8.31 -3.04
N MET A 144 -3.10 8.25 -4.16
CA MET A 144 -2.15 9.30 -4.57
C MET A 144 -2.84 10.65 -4.80
N ARG A 145 -3.99 10.68 -5.46
CA ARG A 145 -4.77 11.91 -5.66
C ARG A 145 -5.23 12.53 -4.34
N GLN A 146 -5.69 11.71 -3.41
CA GLN A 146 -6.10 12.18 -2.09
C GLN A 146 -4.92 12.74 -1.31
N HIS A 147 -3.78 12.07 -1.31
CA HIS A 147 -2.56 12.55 -0.67
C HIS A 147 -2.11 13.92 -1.22
N HIS A 148 -2.09 14.09 -2.54
CA HIS A 148 -1.76 15.37 -3.17
C HIS A 148 -2.73 16.47 -2.78
N ARG A 149 -4.02 16.19 -2.73
CA ARG A 149 -5.06 17.14 -2.33
C ARG A 149 -4.89 17.62 -0.88
N ILE A 150 -4.63 16.69 0.03
CA ILE A 150 -4.39 17.01 1.45
C ILE A 150 -3.13 17.87 1.60
N ARG A 151 -2.05 17.50 0.91
CA ARG A 151 -0.80 18.25 0.94
C ARG A 151 -0.98 19.67 0.39
N SER A 152 -1.78 19.86 -0.67
CA SER A 152 -2.04 21.19 -1.23
C SER A 152 -2.85 22.07 -0.28
N ILE A 153 -3.83 21.54 0.43
CA ILE A 153 -4.61 22.25 1.44
C ILE A 153 -3.70 22.71 2.58
N ARG A 154 -2.92 21.78 3.15
CA ARG A 154 -2.00 22.11 4.25
C ARG A 154 -0.98 23.18 3.87
N ASN A 155 -0.44 23.14 2.65
CA ASN A 155 0.50 24.16 2.17
C ASN A 155 -0.16 25.53 1.92
N ALA A 156 -1.47 25.57 1.69
CA ALA A 156 -2.24 26.80 1.55
C ALA A 156 -2.55 27.46 2.91
N GLU A 157 -2.74 26.66 3.95
CA GLU A 157 -3.00 27.11 5.32
C GLU A 157 -1.73 27.64 6.05
N THR A 158 -0.54 27.25 5.57
CA THR A 158 0.76 27.66 6.14
C THR A 158 1.38 28.88 5.45
N ARG A 159 0.66 29.52 4.50
CA ARG A 159 1.07 30.76 3.81
C ARG A 159 0.25 31.95 4.27
#